data_f164a6d749a709095bce616c0187fca2
#
_entry.id   f164a6d749a709095bce616c0187fca2
#
_cell.length_a   1.000
_cell.length_b   1.000
_cell.length_c   1.000
_cell.angle_alpha   90.00
_cell.angle_beta   90.00
_cell.angle_gamma   90.00
#
_symmetry.space_group_name_H-M   'P 1'
#
loop_
_entity.id
_entity.type
_entity.pdbx_description
1 polymer ?
#
loop_
_entity_poly.entity_id
_entity_poly.type
_entity_poly.pdbx_seq_one_letter_code
_entity_poly.pdbx_strand_id
1 'polypeptide(L)'
;MSHISNAEWEVMRVAWASEEVTSSYIIDVLQQNHDWSDSTIKTLITRLVDKELLASRREGRRFWYRALISEEMGQWTCVSDTFAKICVVNHKTLIEKLVADTPMSLADIDDLEKLLNIKKFGAVDKVVCQCLPGQCSCQHH
;
A
#
# COMPACT_ATOMS: atom_id res chain seq x y z
N MET A 1 0.70 7.72 -9.47
CA MET A 1 1.86 7.21 -8.72
C MET A 1 2.29 5.88 -9.31
N SER A 2 3.60 5.65 -9.40
CA SER A 2 4.14 4.39 -9.92
C SER A 2 3.80 3.23 -8.99
N HIS A 3 3.54 2.07 -9.59
CA HIS A 3 3.27 0.86 -8.84
C HIS A 3 4.51 0.40 -8.06
N ILE A 4 4.30 0.04 -6.80
CA ILE A 4 5.33 -0.52 -5.94
C ILE A 4 5.13 -2.04 -5.92
N SER A 5 6.14 -2.79 -6.38
CA SER A 5 6.07 -4.26 -6.35
C SER A 5 6.16 -4.76 -4.90
N ASN A 6 5.79 -6.03 -4.68
CA ASN A 6 5.87 -6.64 -3.35
C ASN A 6 7.30 -6.58 -2.78
N ALA A 7 8.31 -6.82 -3.60
CA ALA A 7 9.71 -6.75 -3.16
C ALA A 7 10.13 -5.32 -2.88
N GLU A 8 9.75 -4.37 -3.74
CA GLU A 8 10.03 -2.95 -3.53
C GLU A 8 9.34 -2.43 -2.26
N TRP A 9 8.15 -2.95 -1.95
CA TRP A 9 7.42 -2.59 -0.73
C TRP A 9 8.25 -2.87 0.53
N GLU A 10 8.97 -3.98 0.55
CA GLU A 10 9.83 -4.33 1.69
C GLU A 10 10.96 -3.31 1.88
N VAL A 11 11.53 -2.80 0.78
CA VAL A 11 12.53 -1.72 0.84
C VAL A 11 11.90 -0.44 1.39
N MET A 12 10.73 -0.07 0.89
CA MET A 12 10.02 1.13 1.36
C MET A 12 9.71 1.07 2.86
N ARG A 13 9.36 -0.11 3.37
CA ARG A 13 9.10 -0.29 4.81
C ARG A 13 10.32 0.04 5.66
N VAL A 14 11.50 -0.29 5.18
CA VAL A 14 12.74 0.08 5.89
C VAL A 14 12.97 1.59 5.83
N ALA A 15 12.76 2.19 4.66
CA ALA A 15 12.93 3.63 4.48
C ALA A 15 11.93 4.44 5.34
N TRP A 16 10.68 3.98 5.44
CA TRP A 16 9.66 4.65 6.24
C TRP A 16 9.91 4.55 7.74
N ALA A 17 10.64 3.54 8.19
CA ALA A 17 10.90 3.33 9.61
C ALA A 17 11.90 4.35 10.19
N SER A 18 12.60 5.10 9.35
CA SER A 18 13.60 6.11 9.75
C SER A 18 13.53 7.29 8.79
N GLU A 19 14.12 8.43 9.17
CA GLU A 19 14.17 9.59 8.27
C GLU A 19 15.05 9.32 7.07
N GLU A 20 16.23 8.75 7.31
CA GLU A 20 17.18 8.36 6.26
C GLU A 20 17.85 7.04 6.63
N VAL A 21 18.16 6.24 5.62
CA VAL A 21 18.83 4.95 5.78
C VAL A 21 19.91 4.77 4.71
N THR A 22 20.94 4.02 5.03
CA THR A 22 21.97 3.64 4.07
C THR A 22 21.54 2.36 3.33
N SER A 23 22.13 2.13 2.15
CA SER A 23 21.92 0.87 1.44
C SER A 23 22.37 -0.33 2.27
N SER A 24 23.47 -0.21 3.00
CA SER A 24 23.95 -1.29 3.89
C SER A 24 22.90 -1.64 4.95
N TYR A 25 22.27 -0.64 5.55
CA TYR A 25 21.24 -0.85 6.55
C TYR A 25 20.02 -1.56 5.96
N ILE A 26 19.58 -1.13 4.79
CA ILE A 26 18.45 -1.77 4.09
C ILE A 26 18.77 -3.25 3.82
N ILE A 27 19.97 -3.54 3.31
CA ILE A 27 20.43 -4.90 3.03
C ILE A 27 20.42 -5.74 4.30
N ASP A 28 21.00 -5.21 5.39
CA ASP A 28 21.07 -5.94 6.67
C ASP A 28 19.67 -6.30 7.20
N VAL A 29 18.74 -5.35 7.13
CA VAL A 29 17.38 -5.60 7.61
C VAL A 29 16.67 -6.66 6.76
N LEU A 30 16.75 -6.52 5.43
CA LEU A 30 16.00 -7.41 4.53
C LEU A 30 16.57 -8.82 4.48
N GLN A 31 17.89 -8.98 4.65
CA GLN A 31 18.51 -10.30 4.66
C GLN A 31 18.20 -11.12 5.92
N GLN A 32 17.60 -10.51 6.94
CA GLN A 32 17.15 -11.26 8.11
C GLN A 32 16.00 -12.23 7.79
N ASN A 33 15.13 -11.87 6.83
CA ASN A 33 13.93 -12.66 6.51
C ASN A 33 13.82 -13.04 5.03
N HIS A 34 14.70 -12.54 4.18
CA HIS A 34 14.67 -12.79 2.74
C HIS A 34 16.01 -13.35 2.28
N ASP A 35 15.95 -14.29 1.37
CA ASP A 35 17.13 -14.90 0.76
C ASP A 35 17.55 -14.11 -0.50
N TRP A 36 17.62 -12.79 -0.36
CA TRP A 36 17.98 -11.89 -1.45
C TRP A 36 19.44 -11.50 -1.36
N SER A 37 20.11 -11.49 -2.51
CA SER A 37 21.51 -11.03 -2.59
C SER A 37 21.59 -9.50 -2.44
N ASP A 38 22.77 -9.01 -2.13
CA ASP A 38 23.06 -7.58 -2.07
C ASP A 38 22.68 -6.90 -3.40
N SER A 39 23.04 -7.52 -4.51
CA SER A 39 22.76 -6.96 -5.84
C SER A 39 21.26 -6.89 -6.13
N THR A 40 20.48 -7.88 -5.69
CA THR A 40 19.02 -7.86 -5.83
C THR A 40 18.43 -6.68 -5.05
N ILE A 41 18.85 -6.48 -3.81
CA ILE A 41 18.34 -5.38 -2.98
C ILE A 41 18.75 -4.03 -3.56
N LYS A 42 19.99 -3.89 -4.02
CA LYS A 42 20.47 -2.66 -4.67
C LYS A 42 19.65 -2.33 -5.92
N THR A 43 19.28 -3.35 -6.70
CA THR A 43 18.41 -3.15 -7.87
C THR A 43 17.04 -2.63 -7.46
N LEU A 44 16.46 -3.16 -6.38
CA LEU A 44 15.17 -2.67 -5.86
C LEU A 44 15.27 -1.21 -5.43
N ILE A 45 16.33 -0.84 -4.74
CA ILE A 45 16.59 0.55 -4.32
C ILE A 45 16.68 1.47 -5.55
N THR A 46 17.45 1.07 -6.56
CA THR A 46 17.61 1.85 -7.79
C THR A 46 16.27 2.05 -8.50
N ARG A 47 15.47 1.02 -8.58
CA ARG A 47 14.13 1.12 -9.19
C ARG A 47 13.25 2.12 -8.46
N LEU A 48 13.31 2.14 -7.12
CA LEU A 48 12.52 3.07 -6.33
C LEU A 48 13.00 4.52 -6.50
N VAL A 49 14.31 4.72 -6.64
CA VAL A 49 14.85 6.05 -6.95
C VAL A 49 14.38 6.49 -8.34
N ASP A 50 14.44 5.60 -9.33
CA ASP A 50 13.98 5.90 -10.70
C ASP A 50 12.48 6.22 -10.76
N LYS A 51 11.69 5.59 -9.89
CA LYS A 51 10.24 5.86 -9.77
C LYS A 51 9.93 7.10 -8.95
N GLU A 52 10.95 7.78 -8.43
CA GLU A 52 10.81 8.97 -7.59
C GLU A 52 10.07 8.70 -6.27
N LEU A 53 10.21 7.49 -5.75
CA LEU A 53 9.66 7.08 -4.45
C LEU A 53 10.70 7.17 -3.33
N LEU A 54 11.99 7.10 -3.69
CA LEU A 54 13.12 7.35 -2.81
C LEU A 54 13.99 8.44 -3.40
N ALA A 55 14.49 9.33 -2.55
CA ALA A 55 15.56 10.27 -2.88
C ALA A 55 16.87 9.70 -2.36
N SER A 56 17.93 9.88 -3.13
CA SER A 56 19.28 9.51 -2.70
C SER A 56 20.13 10.75 -2.51
N ARG A 57 21.03 10.71 -1.53
CA ARG A 57 22.10 11.68 -1.39
C ARG A 57 23.39 10.95 -1.06
N ARG A 58 24.49 11.51 -1.50
CA ARG A 58 25.81 10.94 -1.23
C ARG A 58 26.51 11.75 -0.13
N GLU A 59 27.07 11.02 0.85
CA GLU A 59 27.91 11.59 1.87
C GLU A 59 29.16 10.73 1.99
N GLY A 60 30.29 11.25 1.50
CA GLY A 60 31.53 10.47 1.38
C GLY A 60 31.34 9.32 0.41
N ARG A 61 31.54 8.09 0.90
CA ARG A 61 31.38 6.85 0.12
C ARG A 61 30.02 6.20 0.29
N ARG A 62 29.15 6.81 1.13
CA ARG A 62 27.84 6.24 1.43
C ARG A 62 26.74 6.98 0.70
N PHE A 63 25.74 6.22 0.27
CA PHE A 63 24.47 6.76 -0.19
C PHE A 63 23.44 6.62 0.90
N TRP A 64 22.70 7.69 1.11
CA TRP A 64 21.58 7.75 2.04
C TRP A 64 20.29 7.88 1.25
N TYR A 65 19.26 7.23 1.73
CA TYR A 65 17.96 7.21 1.06
C TYR A 65 16.88 7.65 2.02
N ARG A 66 15.93 8.42 1.51
CA ARG A 66 14.75 8.82 2.25
C ARG A 66 13.51 8.65 1.37
N ALA A 67 12.36 8.33 1.99
CA ALA A 67 11.11 8.20 1.27
C ALA A 67 10.61 9.58 0.82
N LEU A 68 10.11 9.65 -0.42
CA LEU A 68 9.54 10.86 -1.01
C LEU A 68 8.03 10.93 -0.83
N ILE A 69 7.39 9.83 -0.43
CA ILE A 69 5.97 9.79 -0.08
C ILE A 69 5.84 9.29 1.35
N SER A 70 4.78 9.70 2.05
CA SER A 70 4.51 9.20 3.38
C SER A 70 4.11 7.72 3.35
N GLU A 71 4.36 7.02 4.44
CA GLU A 71 3.91 5.63 4.59
C GLU A 71 2.39 5.54 4.45
N GLU A 72 1.67 6.46 5.06
CA GLU A 72 0.21 6.52 4.99
C GLU A 72 -0.28 6.65 3.54
N MET A 73 0.33 7.53 2.76
CA MET A 73 -0.02 7.70 1.35
C MET A 73 0.27 6.43 0.55
N GLY A 74 1.44 5.81 0.80
CA GLY A 74 1.80 4.55 0.14
C GLY A 74 0.80 3.44 0.46
N GLN A 75 0.42 3.30 1.72
CA GLN A 75 -0.56 2.31 2.17
C GLN A 75 -1.92 2.54 1.52
N TRP A 76 -2.41 3.77 1.54
CA TRP A 76 -3.71 4.11 0.95
C TRP A 76 -3.72 3.84 -0.56
N THR A 77 -2.67 4.24 -1.27
CA THR A 77 -2.56 4.00 -2.72
C THR A 77 -2.58 2.50 -3.01
N CYS A 78 -1.85 1.70 -2.24
CA CYS A 78 -1.84 0.24 -2.40
C CYS A 78 -3.24 -0.36 -2.26
N VAL A 79 -3.96 0.01 -1.22
CA VAL A 79 -5.31 -0.51 -0.96
C VAL A 79 -6.30 -0.01 -2.02
N SER A 80 -6.29 1.29 -2.33
CA SER A 80 -7.22 1.87 -3.31
C SER A 80 -6.98 1.32 -4.71
N ASP A 81 -5.74 1.12 -5.13
CA ASP A 81 -5.42 0.52 -6.42
C ASP A 81 -5.90 -0.94 -6.50
N THR A 82 -5.78 -1.67 -5.40
CA THR A 82 -6.27 -3.05 -5.34
C THR A 82 -7.79 -3.09 -5.49
N PHE A 83 -8.51 -2.24 -4.75
CA PHE A 83 -9.98 -2.17 -4.85
C PHE A 83 -10.43 -1.68 -6.22
N ALA A 84 -9.66 -0.80 -6.88
CA ALA A 84 -9.99 -0.32 -8.21
C ALA A 84 -10.02 -1.43 -9.27
N LYS A 85 -9.33 -2.54 -9.04
CA LYS A 85 -9.33 -3.70 -9.95
C LYS A 85 -10.57 -4.57 -9.79
N ILE A 86 -11.31 -4.38 -8.72
CA ILE A 86 -12.44 -5.23 -8.33
C ILE A 86 -13.73 -4.46 -8.57
N CYS A 87 -14.72 -5.14 -9.12
CA CYS A 87 -16.04 -4.52 -9.33
C CYS A 87 -16.56 -3.94 -8.02
N VAL A 88 -16.99 -2.69 -8.04
CA VAL A 88 -17.44 -1.95 -6.86
C VAL A 88 -18.59 -2.64 -6.13
N VAL A 89 -19.41 -3.42 -6.85
CA VAL A 89 -20.51 -4.19 -6.26
C VAL A 89 -20.01 -5.21 -5.25
N ASN A 90 -18.78 -5.68 -5.42
CA ASN A 90 -18.16 -6.68 -4.52
C ASN A 90 -17.37 -6.04 -3.36
N HIS A 91 -17.19 -4.74 -3.35
CA HIS A 91 -16.37 -4.07 -2.33
C HIS A 91 -16.94 -4.27 -0.93
N LYS A 92 -18.22 -4.12 -0.75
CA LYS A 92 -18.87 -4.23 0.57
C LYS A 92 -18.59 -5.60 1.20
N THR A 93 -18.74 -6.68 0.45
CA THR A 93 -18.48 -8.03 0.95
C THR A 93 -17.02 -8.23 1.37
N LEU A 94 -16.08 -7.66 0.60
CA LEU A 94 -14.66 -7.72 0.95
C LEU A 94 -14.34 -6.88 2.19
N ILE A 95 -14.95 -5.72 2.32
CA ILE A 95 -14.80 -4.87 3.51
C ILE A 95 -15.33 -5.60 4.75
N GLU A 96 -16.46 -6.28 4.64
CA GLU A 96 -16.99 -7.10 5.73
C GLU A 96 -15.99 -8.16 6.19
N LYS A 97 -15.36 -8.86 5.24
CA LYS A 97 -14.33 -9.87 5.54
C LYS A 97 -13.12 -9.24 6.22
N LEU A 98 -12.67 -8.08 5.74
CA LEU A 98 -11.55 -7.37 6.34
C LEU A 98 -11.87 -6.95 7.78
N VAL A 99 -13.06 -6.43 8.02
CA VAL A 99 -13.48 -6.05 9.37
C VAL A 99 -13.52 -7.28 10.28
N ALA A 100 -14.07 -8.39 9.80
CA ALA A 100 -14.18 -9.62 10.59
C ALA A 100 -12.82 -10.19 10.97
N ASP A 101 -11.84 -10.11 10.07
CA ASP A 101 -10.53 -10.74 10.24
C ASP A 101 -9.49 -9.81 10.88
N THR A 102 -9.71 -8.50 10.85
CA THR A 102 -8.74 -7.53 11.38
C THR A 102 -8.90 -7.39 12.89
N PRO A 103 -7.83 -7.61 13.67
CA PRO A 103 -7.87 -7.34 15.10
C PRO A 103 -8.16 -5.87 15.37
N MET A 104 -9.14 -5.59 16.22
CA MET A 104 -9.55 -4.22 16.55
C MET A 104 -9.83 -4.09 18.04
N SER A 105 -9.45 -2.94 18.60
CA SER A 105 -9.86 -2.57 19.95
C SER A 105 -11.33 -2.11 19.95
N LEU A 106 -11.94 -2.02 21.14
CA LEU A 106 -13.29 -1.46 21.25
C LEU A 106 -13.34 -0.03 20.72
N ALA A 107 -12.30 0.77 20.97
CA ALA A 107 -12.24 2.14 20.46
C ALA A 107 -12.19 2.18 18.91
N ASP A 108 -11.45 1.26 18.30
CA ASP A 108 -11.41 1.14 16.83
C ASP A 108 -12.80 0.83 16.28
N ILE A 109 -13.50 -0.11 16.91
CA ILE A 109 -14.87 -0.49 16.50
C ILE A 109 -15.82 0.70 16.65
N ASP A 110 -15.73 1.43 17.75
CA ASP A 110 -16.56 2.62 17.98
C ASP A 110 -16.33 3.67 16.89
N ASP A 111 -15.08 3.88 16.47
CA ASP A 111 -14.74 4.82 15.40
C ASP A 111 -15.36 4.40 14.08
N LEU A 112 -15.30 3.12 13.75
CA LEU A 112 -15.91 2.60 12.53
C LEU A 112 -17.44 2.69 12.57
N GLU A 113 -18.06 2.43 13.72
CA GLU A 113 -19.50 2.59 13.87
C GLU A 113 -19.94 4.04 13.64
N LYS A 114 -19.20 5.00 14.20
CA LYS A 114 -19.46 6.43 13.98
C LYS A 114 -19.35 6.79 12.50
N LEU A 115 -18.30 6.30 11.84
CA LEU A 115 -18.11 6.55 10.40
C LEU A 115 -19.29 6.00 9.60
N LEU A 116 -19.73 4.78 9.89
CA LEU A 116 -20.86 4.16 9.21
C LEU A 116 -22.14 4.97 9.42
N ASN A 117 -22.38 5.47 10.63
CA ASN A 117 -23.54 6.30 10.92
C ASN A 117 -23.54 7.60 10.13
N ILE A 118 -22.38 8.25 9.99
CA ILE A 118 -22.23 9.46 9.17
C ILE A 118 -22.48 9.12 7.70
N LYS A 119 -21.95 8.00 7.24
CA LYS A 119 -22.07 7.57 5.83
C LYS A 119 -23.53 7.35 5.41
N LYS A 120 -24.41 7.01 6.35
CA LYS A 120 -25.85 6.82 6.05
C LYS A 120 -26.50 8.06 5.45
N PHE A 121 -26.03 9.26 5.78
CA PHE A 121 -26.59 10.50 5.26
C PHE A 121 -26.38 10.68 3.76
N GLY A 122 -25.35 10.05 3.19
CA GLY A 122 -25.07 10.09 1.75
C GLY A 122 -25.23 8.73 1.07
N ALA A 123 -25.95 7.80 1.70
CA ALA A 123 -26.08 6.46 1.17
C ALA A 123 -26.81 6.47 -0.19
N VAL A 124 -26.31 5.66 -1.12
CA VAL A 124 -26.95 5.46 -2.42
C VAL A 124 -28.01 4.38 -2.30
N ASP A 125 -29.05 4.44 -3.15
CA ASP A 125 -30.11 3.42 -3.15
C ASP A 125 -29.55 2.06 -3.60
N LYS A 126 -28.63 2.07 -4.55
CA LYS A 126 -28.03 0.87 -5.10
C LYS A 126 -26.64 1.17 -5.63
N VAL A 127 -25.69 0.28 -5.36
CA VAL A 127 -24.34 0.35 -5.93
C VAL A 127 -24.40 -0.19 -7.35
N VAL A 128 -23.98 0.62 -8.32
CA VAL A 128 -24.04 0.28 -9.74
C VAL A 128 -22.67 -0.14 -10.24
N CYS A 129 -22.64 -1.27 -10.96
CA CYS A 129 -21.43 -1.78 -11.59
C CYS A 129 -20.96 -0.83 -12.71
N GLN A 130 -19.65 -0.59 -12.78
CA GLN A 130 -19.00 0.23 -13.81
C GLN A 130 -18.02 -0.56 -14.65
N CYS A 131 -18.06 -1.89 -14.59
CA CYS A 131 -17.17 -2.75 -15.36
C CYS A 131 -17.55 -2.73 -16.85
N LEU A 132 -16.57 -3.05 -17.68
CA LEU A 132 -16.81 -3.29 -19.09
C LEU A 132 -17.66 -4.56 -19.25
N PRO A 133 -18.56 -4.61 -20.26
CA PRO A 133 -19.34 -5.84 -20.54
C PRO A 133 -18.39 -7.03 -20.73
N GLY A 134 -18.67 -8.12 -20.04
CA GLY A 134 -17.86 -9.33 -20.11
C GLY A 134 -16.77 -9.43 -19.04
N GLN A 135 -16.54 -8.37 -18.27
CA GLN A 135 -15.53 -8.38 -17.20
C GLN A 135 -16.11 -8.71 -15.81
N CYS A 136 -17.41 -8.81 -15.69
CA CYS A 136 -18.05 -9.27 -14.46
C CYS A 136 -19.39 -9.90 -14.78
N SER A 137 -19.95 -10.59 -13.79
CA SER A 137 -21.26 -11.27 -13.91
C SER A 137 -22.42 -10.38 -13.43
N CYS A 138 -22.21 -9.09 -13.23
CA CYS A 138 -23.25 -8.18 -12.79
C CYS A 138 -24.32 -8.02 -13.88
N GLN A 139 -25.59 -7.97 -13.47
CA GLN A 139 -26.73 -7.95 -14.41
C GLN A 139 -27.07 -6.55 -14.95
N HIS A 140 -26.17 -5.58 -14.75
CA HIS A 140 -26.44 -4.18 -15.09
C HIS A 140 -25.82 -3.74 -16.41
N HIS A 141 -25.23 -4.66 -17.12
CA HIS A 141 -24.61 -4.36 -18.42
C HIS A 141 -25.63 -4.39 -19.56
#